data_b6c80edcec570c0a93652ba69451383f
#
_entry.id   b6c80edcec570c0a93652ba69451383f
#
_cell.length_a   1.000
_cell.length_b   1.000
_cell.length_c   1.000
_cell.angle_alpha   90.00
_cell.angle_beta   90.00
_cell.angle_gamma   90.00
#
_symmetry.space_group_name_H-M   'P 1'
#
loop_
_entity.id
_entity.type
_entity.pdbx_description
1 polymer ?
#
loop_
_entity_poly.entity_id
_entity_poly.type
_entity_poly.pdbx_seq_one_letter_code
_entity_poly.pdbx_strand_id
1 'polypeptide(L)'
;SKHPRNIRIVALGATQAEESLPVSEDFPADVFAACLMRPLEMALQLSLLKSPQRLGATPKLPSAAELIARLPGSPIDRRSPLGELHWVLTAVSDAIAWHLVPQPLLRRLFRQDVVLSAVLRNFIVASRVMWHLSCTVVSEPPLPPTHSHPLWQLWDYTVDLCVARM
;
A
#
# COMPACT_ATOMS: atom_id res chain seq x y z
N SER A 1 -37.62 12.89 21.27
CA SER A 1 -37.23 12.47 19.92
C SER A 1 -35.75 12.06 19.95
N LYS A 2 -35.51 10.75 19.85
CA LYS A 2 -34.16 10.21 19.75
C LYS A 2 -33.71 10.45 18.32
N HIS A 3 -32.80 11.40 18.09
CA HIS A 3 -32.07 11.45 16.83
C HIS A 3 -31.31 10.15 16.65
N PRO A 4 -31.44 9.48 15.49
CA PRO A 4 -30.61 8.31 15.21
C PRO A 4 -29.14 8.77 15.27
N ARG A 5 -28.35 8.16 16.14
CA ARG A 5 -26.91 8.35 16.12
C ARG A 5 -26.45 7.95 14.71
N ASN A 6 -25.96 8.90 13.94
CA ASN A 6 -25.32 8.63 12.66
C ASN A 6 -24.07 7.78 12.93
N ILE A 7 -24.25 6.47 12.98
CA ILE A 7 -23.14 5.54 13.07
C ILE A 7 -22.47 5.57 11.71
N ARG A 8 -21.31 6.23 11.66
CA ARG A 8 -20.48 6.26 10.45
C ARG A 8 -19.65 5.00 10.42
N ILE A 9 -20.02 4.07 9.57
CA ILE A 9 -19.28 2.82 9.38
C ILE A 9 -18.39 2.98 8.16
N VAL A 10 -17.12 2.56 8.31
CA VAL A 10 -16.19 2.37 7.20
C VAL A 10 -15.94 0.87 7.09
N ALA A 11 -16.17 0.34 5.91
CA ALA A 11 -15.94 -1.06 5.62
C ALA A 11 -14.95 -1.21 4.47
N LEU A 12 -14.02 -2.15 4.59
CA LEU A 12 -12.99 -2.45 3.61
C LEU A 12 -13.03 -3.93 3.26
N GLY A 13 -13.01 -4.26 1.99
CA GLY A 13 -13.06 -5.62 1.50
C GLY A 13 -11.94 -5.95 0.53
N ALA A 14 -11.42 -7.16 0.63
CA ALA A 14 -10.29 -7.66 -0.15
C ALA A 14 -10.62 -7.86 -1.63
N THR A 15 -11.86 -8.27 -1.92
CA THR A 15 -12.30 -8.66 -3.25
C THR A 15 -13.74 -8.23 -3.48
N GLN A 16 -14.16 -8.21 -4.73
CA GLN A 16 -15.58 -8.16 -5.10
C GLN A 16 -16.27 -9.51 -4.84
N ALA A 17 -17.59 -9.50 -4.82
CA ALA A 17 -18.39 -10.67 -4.44
C ALA A 17 -18.13 -11.92 -5.31
N GLU A 18 -17.82 -11.73 -6.59
CA GLU A 18 -17.61 -12.81 -7.55
C GLU A 18 -16.13 -13.22 -7.69
N GLU A 19 -15.24 -12.53 -7.01
CA GLU A 19 -13.81 -12.82 -7.04
C GLU A 19 -13.43 -13.79 -5.93
N SER A 20 -12.47 -14.67 -6.21
CA SER A 20 -11.84 -15.52 -5.19
C SER A 20 -10.68 -14.81 -4.53
N LEU A 21 -10.41 -15.14 -3.27
CA LEU A 21 -9.21 -14.68 -2.59
C LEU A 21 -7.97 -15.15 -3.36
N PRO A 22 -6.97 -14.28 -3.53
CA PRO A 22 -5.79 -14.65 -4.30
C PRO A 22 -4.92 -15.67 -3.57
N VAL A 23 -4.32 -16.56 -4.34
CA VAL A 23 -3.29 -17.49 -3.88
C VAL A 23 -2.02 -17.19 -4.68
N SER A 24 -0.93 -16.84 -3.98
CA SER A 24 0.34 -16.51 -4.60
C SER A 24 1.50 -17.01 -3.74
N GLU A 25 2.51 -17.58 -4.36
CA GLU A 25 3.75 -17.97 -3.68
C GLU A 25 4.59 -16.74 -3.28
N ASP A 26 4.39 -15.61 -3.93
CA ASP A 26 5.13 -14.37 -3.71
C ASP A 26 4.59 -13.54 -2.54
N PHE A 27 3.38 -13.83 -2.08
CA PHE A 27 2.70 -13.10 -1.01
C PHE A 27 2.16 -14.05 0.04
N PRO A 28 1.97 -13.58 1.29
CA PRO A 28 1.31 -14.39 2.32
C PRO A 28 -0.13 -14.72 1.94
N ALA A 29 -0.69 -15.78 2.53
CA ALA A 29 -2.07 -16.21 2.27
C ALA A 29 -3.10 -15.14 2.64
N ASP A 30 -2.81 -14.33 3.65
CA ASP A 30 -3.63 -13.21 4.13
C ASP A 30 -3.17 -11.86 3.54
N VAL A 31 -2.86 -11.82 2.25
CA VAL A 31 -2.22 -10.67 1.59
C VAL A 31 -2.94 -9.34 1.82
N PHE A 32 -4.26 -9.33 1.80
CA PHE A 32 -5.02 -8.10 2.06
C PHE A 32 -4.81 -7.59 3.48
N ALA A 33 -4.94 -8.45 4.48
CA ALA A 33 -4.66 -8.09 5.87
C ALA A 33 -3.19 -7.69 6.05
N ALA A 34 -2.27 -8.38 5.39
CA ALA A 34 -0.85 -8.03 5.39
C ALA A 34 -0.60 -6.61 4.86
N CYS A 35 -1.29 -6.19 3.80
CA CYS A 35 -1.21 -4.83 3.28
C CYS A 35 -1.68 -3.78 4.31
N LEU A 36 -2.73 -4.09 5.07
CA LEU A 36 -3.23 -3.16 6.10
C LEU A 36 -2.32 -3.08 7.32
N MET A 37 -1.64 -4.16 7.66
CA MET A 37 -0.80 -4.27 8.87
C MET A 37 0.69 -4.02 8.60
N ARG A 38 1.19 -4.40 7.42
CA ARG A 38 2.60 -4.34 7.01
C ARG A 38 2.73 -3.73 5.61
N PRO A 39 2.24 -2.50 5.40
CA PRO A 39 2.15 -1.91 4.06
C PRO A 39 3.51 -1.75 3.38
N LEU A 40 4.54 -1.39 4.13
CA LEU A 40 5.88 -1.20 3.57
C LEU A 40 6.43 -2.52 2.99
N GLU A 41 6.32 -3.61 3.73
CA GLU A 41 6.77 -4.93 3.26
C GLU A 41 6.02 -5.37 2.00
N MET A 42 4.70 -5.21 1.98
CA MET A 42 3.89 -5.61 0.82
C MET A 42 4.11 -4.72 -0.39
N ALA A 43 4.24 -3.43 -0.21
CA ALA A 43 4.56 -2.50 -1.29
C ALA A 43 5.96 -2.76 -1.88
N LEU A 44 6.95 -3.04 -1.03
CA LEU A 44 8.29 -3.45 -1.46
C LEU A 44 8.26 -4.76 -2.24
N GLN A 45 7.54 -5.76 -1.74
CA GLN A 45 7.43 -7.06 -2.39
C GLN A 45 6.88 -6.94 -3.81
N LEU A 46 5.84 -6.14 -4.00
CA LEU A 46 5.31 -5.89 -5.34
C LEU A 46 6.32 -5.20 -6.25
N SER A 47 7.01 -4.16 -5.78
CA SER A 47 8.01 -3.44 -6.57
C SER A 47 9.18 -4.35 -6.95
N LEU A 48 9.64 -5.21 -6.04
CA LEU A 48 10.70 -6.17 -6.32
C LEU A 48 10.26 -7.19 -7.38
N LEU A 49 9.01 -7.64 -7.36
CA LEU A 49 8.46 -8.54 -8.37
C LEU A 49 8.39 -7.90 -9.75
N LYS A 50 8.12 -6.61 -9.81
CA LYS A 50 7.98 -5.84 -11.06
C LYS A 50 9.30 -5.27 -11.56
N SER A 51 10.39 -5.36 -10.78
CA SER A 51 11.67 -4.74 -11.13
C SER A 51 12.28 -5.39 -12.37
N PRO A 52 12.73 -4.60 -13.37
CA PRO A 52 13.44 -5.10 -14.55
C PRO A 52 14.73 -5.85 -14.21
N GLN A 53 15.36 -5.53 -13.09
CA GLN A 53 16.57 -6.22 -12.60
C GLN A 53 16.29 -7.68 -12.24
N ARG A 54 15.03 -8.03 -11.94
CA ARG A 54 14.63 -9.40 -11.66
C ARG A 54 14.44 -10.24 -12.93
N LEU A 55 14.10 -9.63 -14.04
CA LEU A 55 13.75 -10.31 -15.28
C LEU A 55 14.96 -10.91 -16.04
N GLY A 56 16.18 -10.63 -15.60
CA GLY A 56 17.39 -11.10 -16.29
C GLY A 56 18.58 -11.47 -15.40
N ALA A 57 18.42 -11.45 -14.08
CA ALA A 57 19.57 -11.57 -13.18
C ALA A 57 19.58 -12.85 -12.34
N THR A 58 20.67 -13.54 -12.41
CA THR A 58 21.29 -14.26 -11.28
C THR A 58 22.33 -13.31 -10.67
N PRO A 59 22.26 -12.95 -9.38
CA PRO A 59 21.61 -13.67 -8.28
C PRO A 59 20.18 -13.22 -8.00
N LYS A 60 19.42 -14.09 -7.34
CA LYS A 60 18.06 -13.85 -6.88
C LYS A 60 18.01 -12.58 -6.01
N LEU A 61 17.14 -11.63 -6.36
CA LEU A 61 16.89 -10.47 -5.54
C LEU A 61 16.37 -10.88 -4.15
N PRO A 62 16.75 -10.16 -3.08
CA PRO A 62 16.24 -10.44 -1.74
C PRO A 62 14.71 -10.28 -1.71
N SER A 63 14.05 -11.01 -0.82
CA SER A 63 12.65 -10.75 -0.50
C SER A 63 12.50 -9.39 0.20
N ALA A 64 11.27 -8.85 0.22
CA ALA A 64 11.02 -7.59 0.94
C ALA A 64 11.40 -7.68 2.42
N ALA A 65 11.11 -8.79 3.07
CA ALA A 65 11.49 -9.01 4.47
C ALA A 65 13.00 -9.02 4.67
N GLU A 66 13.74 -9.68 3.78
CA GLU A 66 15.22 -9.68 3.80
C GLU A 66 15.79 -8.28 3.54
N LEU A 67 15.19 -7.54 2.61
CA LEU A 67 15.59 -6.17 2.32
C LEU A 67 15.41 -5.27 3.54
N ILE A 68 14.24 -5.31 4.18
CA ILE A 68 13.94 -4.54 5.38
C ILE A 68 14.91 -4.89 6.51
N ALA A 69 15.21 -6.17 6.68
CA ALA A 69 16.14 -6.62 7.73
C ALA A 69 17.58 -6.12 7.50
N ARG A 70 17.97 -5.87 6.26
CA ARG A 70 19.31 -5.36 5.89
C ARG A 70 19.42 -3.85 5.89
N LEU A 71 18.29 -3.14 5.73
CA LEU A 71 18.30 -1.68 5.69
C LEU A 71 18.58 -1.11 7.07
N PRO A 72 19.57 -0.20 7.18
CA PRO A 72 19.85 0.45 8.45
C PRO A 72 18.75 1.44 8.82
N GLY A 73 18.55 1.60 10.13
CA GLY A 73 17.70 2.62 10.70
C GLY A 73 16.35 2.11 11.19
N SER A 74 15.44 3.05 11.34
CA SER A 74 14.09 2.84 11.87
C SER A 74 13.06 3.48 10.95
N PRO A 75 11.85 2.90 10.82
CA PRO A 75 10.77 3.50 10.02
C PRO A 75 10.39 4.92 10.45
N ILE A 76 10.64 5.29 11.69
CA ILE A 76 10.33 6.62 12.22
C ILE A 76 11.46 7.63 12.04
N ASP A 77 12.67 7.19 11.69
CA ASP A 77 13.81 8.08 11.44
C ASP A 77 13.97 8.35 9.93
N ARG A 78 13.46 9.48 9.49
CA ARG A 78 13.51 9.90 8.07
C ARG A 78 14.90 10.04 7.50
N ARG A 79 15.93 10.13 8.33
CA ARG A 79 17.33 10.23 7.89
C ARG A 79 17.92 8.85 7.59
N SER A 80 17.31 7.80 8.10
CA SER A 80 17.73 6.43 7.80
C SER A 80 17.15 5.95 6.48
N PRO A 81 17.81 5.02 5.77
CA PRO A 81 17.28 4.42 4.55
C PRO A 81 15.90 3.77 4.73
N LEU A 82 15.69 3.07 5.82
CA LEU A 82 14.39 2.45 6.12
C LEU A 82 13.31 3.49 6.38
N GLY A 83 13.64 4.55 7.14
CA GLY A 83 12.70 5.65 7.40
C GLY A 83 12.40 6.47 6.16
N GLU A 84 13.35 6.64 5.25
CA GLU A 84 13.12 7.30 3.96
C GLU A 84 12.14 6.52 3.08
N LEU A 85 12.28 5.20 2.96
CA LEU A 85 11.32 4.36 2.24
C LEU A 85 9.93 4.45 2.85
N HIS A 86 9.82 4.35 4.15
CA HIS A 86 8.53 4.48 4.84
C HIS A 86 7.88 5.85 4.58
N TRP A 87 8.69 6.92 4.64
CA TRP A 87 8.19 8.26 4.37
C TRP A 87 7.73 8.43 2.92
N VAL A 88 8.48 7.93 1.94
CA VAL A 88 8.08 7.99 0.52
C VAL A 88 6.79 7.25 0.27
N LEU A 89 6.63 6.05 0.83
CA LEU A 89 5.38 5.30 0.71
C LEU A 89 4.18 6.07 1.28
N THR A 90 4.35 6.64 2.46
CA THR A 90 3.31 7.46 3.11
C THR A 90 2.98 8.68 2.26
N ALA A 91 3.98 9.39 1.74
CA ALA A 91 3.79 10.56 0.90
C ALA A 91 3.10 10.22 -0.43
N VAL A 92 3.48 9.13 -1.07
CA VAL A 92 2.87 8.67 -2.32
C VAL A 92 1.40 8.29 -2.10
N SER A 93 1.11 7.48 -1.09
CA SER A 93 -0.26 7.07 -0.80
C SER A 93 -1.16 8.25 -0.41
N ASP A 94 -0.65 9.17 0.39
CA ASP A 94 -1.38 10.39 0.78
C ASP A 94 -1.62 11.31 -0.42
N ALA A 95 -0.64 11.50 -1.30
CA ALA A 95 -0.77 12.30 -2.50
C ALA A 95 -1.77 11.69 -3.51
N ILE A 96 -1.79 10.38 -3.66
CA ILE A 96 -2.79 9.69 -4.47
C ILE A 96 -4.20 9.93 -3.92
N ALA A 97 -4.38 9.77 -2.62
CA ALA A 97 -5.65 10.07 -1.96
C ALA A 97 -6.09 11.52 -2.20
N TRP A 98 -5.19 12.46 -1.98
CA TRP A 98 -5.44 13.89 -2.20
C TRP A 98 -5.88 14.19 -3.63
N HIS A 99 -5.27 13.53 -4.61
CA HIS A 99 -5.56 13.77 -6.03
C HIS A 99 -6.87 13.14 -6.49
N LEU A 100 -7.20 11.94 -6.03
CA LEU A 100 -8.31 11.15 -6.57
C LEU A 100 -9.57 11.18 -5.72
N VAL A 101 -9.45 11.32 -4.41
CA VAL A 101 -10.61 11.28 -3.51
C VAL A 101 -11.32 12.63 -3.49
N PRO A 102 -12.64 12.68 -3.70
CA PRO A 102 -13.40 13.93 -3.62
C PRO A 102 -13.21 14.62 -2.25
N GLN A 103 -13.14 15.96 -2.25
CA GLN A 103 -12.82 16.76 -1.08
C GLN A 103 -13.64 16.44 0.18
N PRO A 104 -14.99 16.32 0.11
CA PRO A 104 -15.76 16.00 1.32
C PRO A 104 -15.39 14.64 1.92
N LEU A 105 -15.15 13.66 1.06
CA LEU A 105 -14.74 12.30 1.47
C LEU A 105 -13.30 12.30 1.98
N LEU A 106 -12.41 13.04 1.34
CA LEU A 106 -11.03 13.20 1.78
C LEU A 106 -10.95 13.77 3.20
N ARG A 107 -11.68 14.82 3.49
CA ARG A 107 -11.73 15.42 4.83
C ARG A 107 -12.26 14.45 5.86
N ARG A 108 -13.31 13.72 5.53
CA ARG A 108 -13.93 12.75 6.45
C ARG A 108 -13.03 11.56 6.75
N LEU A 109 -12.37 11.01 5.74
CA LEU A 109 -11.64 9.74 5.87
C LEU A 109 -10.15 9.92 6.16
N PHE A 110 -9.54 11.00 5.66
CA PHE A 110 -8.09 11.17 5.71
C PHE A 110 -7.61 12.32 6.59
N ARG A 111 -8.50 13.17 7.10
CA ARG A 111 -8.12 14.41 7.81
C ARG A 111 -8.68 14.55 9.22
N GLN A 112 -9.66 13.76 9.62
CA GLN A 112 -10.29 13.87 10.92
C GLN A 112 -9.75 12.91 11.96
N ASP A 113 -9.28 11.75 11.55
CA ASP A 113 -8.83 10.68 12.44
C ASP A 113 -7.51 10.12 11.95
N VAL A 114 -6.49 10.13 12.81
CA VAL A 114 -5.13 9.69 12.47
C VAL A 114 -5.08 8.18 12.21
N VAL A 115 -5.80 7.40 13.02
CA VAL A 115 -5.82 5.93 12.86
C VAL A 115 -6.56 5.55 11.59
N LEU A 116 -7.72 6.13 11.36
CA LEU A 116 -8.50 5.87 10.15
C LEU A 116 -7.73 6.27 8.89
N SER A 117 -7.09 7.43 8.89
CA SER A 117 -6.29 7.88 7.75
C SER A 117 -5.10 6.95 7.47
N ALA A 118 -4.45 6.42 8.49
CA ALA A 118 -3.37 5.45 8.33
C ALA A 118 -3.89 4.15 7.71
N VAL A 119 -5.01 3.61 8.20
CA VAL A 119 -5.63 2.39 7.64
C VAL A 119 -6.03 2.61 6.18
N LEU A 120 -6.58 3.76 5.84
CA LEU A 120 -7.00 4.05 4.47
C LEU A 120 -5.82 4.28 3.52
N ARG A 121 -4.72 4.87 3.98
CA ARG A 121 -3.48 4.89 3.18
C ARG A 121 -2.95 3.47 2.93
N ASN A 122 -3.00 2.62 3.93
CA ASN A 122 -2.62 1.20 3.79
C ASN A 122 -3.58 0.47 2.84
N PHE A 123 -4.86 0.84 2.84
CA PHE A 123 -5.85 0.33 1.88
C PHE A 123 -5.51 0.74 0.44
N ILE A 124 -4.95 1.92 0.22
CA ILE A 124 -4.44 2.33 -1.10
C ILE A 124 -3.28 1.42 -1.56
N VAL A 125 -2.39 1.04 -0.65
CA VAL A 125 -1.36 0.02 -0.94
C VAL A 125 -2.01 -1.32 -1.28
N ALA A 126 -2.99 -1.75 -0.49
CA ALA A 126 -3.73 -2.99 -0.73
C ALA A 126 -4.42 -2.98 -2.10
N SER A 127 -5.00 -1.87 -2.51
CA SER A 127 -5.62 -1.70 -3.83
C SER A 127 -4.65 -2.06 -4.95
N ARG A 128 -3.41 -1.59 -4.87
CA ARG A 128 -2.39 -1.88 -5.87
C ARG A 128 -1.94 -3.35 -5.86
N VAL A 129 -1.64 -3.89 -4.68
CA VAL A 129 -1.20 -5.28 -4.53
C VAL A 129 -2.29 -6.25 -4.97
N MET A 130 -3.52 -6.05 -4.53
CA MET A 130 -4.66 -6.91 -4.90
C MET A 130 -4.95 -6.85 -6.40
N TRP A 131 -4.83 -5.68 -7.03
CA TRP A 131 -4.97 -5.56 -8.48
C TRP A 131 -3.92 -6.39 -9.23
N HIS A 132 -2.68 -6.39 -8.76
CA HIS A 132 -1.64 -7.26 -9.33
C HIS A 132 -2.00 -8.73 -9.24
N LEU A 133 -2.75 -9.13 -8.22
CA LEU A 133 -3.25 -10.49 -8.00
C LEU A 133 -4.62 -10.74 -8.64
N SER A 134 -5.04 -9.86 -9.55
CA SER A 134 -6.33 -9.94 -10.27
C SER A 134 -7.55 -9.81 -9.38
N CYS A 135 -7.43 -9.09 -8.27
CA CYS A 135 -8.53 -8.79 -7.35
C CYS A 135 -8.78 -7.29 -7.27
N THR A 136 -10.04 -6.91 -7.17
CA THR A 136 -10.45 -5.51 -6.97
C THR A 136 -10.95 -5.32 -5.55
N VAL A 137 -10.26 -4.50 -4.79
CA VAL A 137 -10.68 -4.13 -3.42
C VAL A 137 -11.99 -3.33 -3.46
N VAL A 138 -12.75 -3.42 -2.40
CA VAL A 138 -14.01 -2.68 -2.23
C VAL A 138 -14.01 -1.92 -0.92
N SER A 139 -14.72 -0.80 -0.89
CA SER A 139 -14.86 0.00 0.32
C SER A 139 -16.25 0.64 0.42
N GLU A 140 -16.67 0.89 1.66
CA GLU A 140 -17.84 1.70 1.98
C GLU A 140 -17.41 2.78 2.99
N PRO A 141 -17.50 4.06 2.66
CA PRO A 141 -17.92 4.63 1.37
C PRO A 141 -16.95 4.26 0.23
N PRO A 142 -17.44 4.17 -1.01
CA PRO A 142 -16.61 3.76 -2.14
C PRO A 142 -15.52 4.78 -2.44
N LEU A 143 -14.29 4.28 -2.67
CA LEU A 143 -13.16 5.08 -3.11
C LEU A 143 -12.93 4.87 -4.61
N PRO A 144 -12.43 5.89 -5.33
CA PRO A 144 -12.06 5.72 -6.73
C PRO A 144 -10.87 4.75 -6.87
N PRO A 145 -10.68 4.14 -8.06
CA PRO A 145 -9.52 3.29 -8.31
C PRO A 145 -8.21 4.05 -8.13
N THR A 146 -7.30 3.53 -7.32
CA THR A 146 -6.01 4.16 -7.00
C THR A 146 -4.81 3.35 -7.48
N HIS A 147 -5.02 2.11 -7.91
CA HIS A 147 -3.96 1.18 -8.28
C HIS A 147 -3.14 1.59 -9.50
N SER A 148 -3.71 2.38 -10.42
CA SER A 148 -3.09 2.80 -11.68
C SER A 148 -2.52 4.22 -11.65
N HIS A 149 -2.51 4.88 -10.50
CA HIS A 149 -2.03 6.25 -10.40
C HIS A 149 -0.54 6.36 -10.77
N PRO A 150 -0.12 7.37 -11.56
CA PRO A 150 1.27 7.52 -12.00
C PRO A 150 2.30 7.66 -10.86
N LEU A 151 1.91 8.15 -9.68
CA LEU A 151 2.81 8.26 -8.53
C LEU A 151 3.34 6.93 -8.03
N TRP A 152 2.71 5.81 -8.36
CA TRP A 152 3.28 4.49 -8.07
C TRP A 152 4.60 4.24 -8.79
N GLN A 153 4.83 4.86 -9.93
CA GLN A 153 6.11 4.79 -10.63
C GLN A 153 7.23 5.46 -9.82
N LEU A 154 6.93 6.55 -9.11
CA LEU A 154 7.88 7.18 -8.20
C LEU A 154 8.29 6.24 -7.06
N TRP A 155 7.32 5.53 -6.49
CA TRP A 155 7.60 4.51 -5.47
C TRP A 155 8.49 3.39 -6.03
N ASP A 156 8.14 2.82 -7.17
CA ASP A 156 8.90 1.76 -7.81
C ASP A 156 10.35 2.21 -8.10
N TYR A 157 10.51 3.42 -8.61
CA TYR A 157 11.83 4.01 -8.86
C TYR A 157 12.66 4.19 -7.57
N THR A 158 12.02 4.63 -6.50
CA THR A 158 12.67 4.76 -5.19
C THR A 158 13.18 3.42 -4.68
N VAL A 159 12.39 2.36 -4.83
CA VAL A 159 12.79 0.99 -4.47
C VAL A 159 13.97 0.52 -5.32
N ASP A 160 13.93 0.73 -6.63
CA ASP A 160 15.03 0.37 -7.54
C ASP A 160 16.34 1.06 -7.16
N LEU A 161 16.29 2.35 -6.83
CA LEU A 161 17.46 3.09 -6.34
C LEU A 161 17.99 2.53 -5.02
N CYS A 162 17.11 2.15 -4.12
CA CYS A 162 17.50 1.58 -2.84
C CYS A 162 18.22 0.23 -3.03
N VAL A 163 17.68 -0.63 -3.88
CA VAL A 163 18.27 -1.94 -4.20
C VAL A 163 19.62 -1.79 -4.92
N ALA A 164 19.73 -0.83 -5.83
CA ALA A 164 20.97 -0.59 -6.59
C ALA A 164 22.13 -0.12 -5.71
N ARG A 165 21.85 0.45 -4.52
CA ARG A 165 22.87 0.92 -3.58
C ARG A 165 23.30 -0.15 -2.55
N MET A 166 22.65 -1.27 -2.55
CA MET A 166 22.97 -2.40 -1.67
C MET A 166 24.08 -3.29 -2.26
#